data_183e5c32114f56dcf253463fa1143b37
#
_entry.id   183e5c32114f56dcf253463fa1143b37
#
_cell.length_a   1.000
_cell.length_b   1.000
_cell.length_c   1.000
_cell.angle_alpha   90.00
_cell.angle_beta   90.00
_cell.angle_gamma   90.00
#
_symmetry.space_group_name_H-M   'P 1'
#
loop_
_entity.id
_entity.type
_entity.pdbx_description
1 polymer ?
#
loop_
_entity_poly.entity_id
_entity_poly.type
_entity_poly.pdbx_seq_one_letter_code
_entity_poly.pdbx_strand_id
1 'polypeptide(L)'
;MELEALESIFNLYKSRYLRIFEKIYPARNSTGFPERNLSVNFTKAYETYYSNCDVISWFELQFGENDNYHLDAVVANYTTKEIFLVEAKRFSNPAKKKEEIKEDIVRIHKLKEELLKECDCNSARIDLKMFNSIYGVVLADLWTENDTKKEILTQYLDNNFVQKGLKWNDDLGEIIYNV
;
A
#
# COMPACT_ATOMS: atom_id res chain seq x y z
N MET A 1 -3.43 -0.72 14.90
CA MET A 1 -4.69 -1.21 14.23
C MET A 1 -4.95 -2.64 14.64
N GLU A 2 -6.19 -2.95 14.99
CA GLU A 2 -6.60 -4.32 15.29
C GLU A 2 -6.70 -5.16 14.02
N LEU A 3 -6.49 -6.47 14.15
CA LEU A 3 -6.48 -7.41 13.04
C LEU A 3 -7.83 -7.44 12.30
N GLU A 4 -8.94 -7.44 13.03
CA GLU A 4 -10.30 -7.46 12.49
C GLU A 4 -10.61 -6.20 11.68
N ALA A 5 -10.11 -5.03 12.10
CA ALA A 5 -10.24 -3.79 11.35
C ALA A 5 -9.51 -3.88 10.01
N LEU A 6 -8.28 -4.42 10.02
CA LEU A 6 -7.49 -4.61 8.83
C LEU A 6 -8.19 -5.55 7.83
N GLU A 7 -8.68 -6.69 8.29
CA GLU A 7 -9.44 -7.64 7.45
C GLU A 7 -10.70 -7.01 6.85
N SER A 8 -11.42 -6.20 7.63
CA SER A 8 -12.60 -5.49 7.15
C SER A 8 -12.26 -4.47 6.06
N ILE A 9 -11.17 -3.72 6.23
CA ILE A 9 -10.68 -2.77 5.23
C ILE A 9 -10.30 -3.49 3.94
N PHE A 10 -9.59 -4.63 4.02
CA PHE A 10 -9.24 -5.41 2.82
C PHE A 10 -10.44 -6.05 2.14
N ASN A 11 -11.43 -6.50 2.88
CA ASN A 11 -12.68 -6.99 2.30
C ASN A 11 -13.43 -5.87 1.54
N LEU A 12 -13.44 -4.65 2.07
CA LEU A 12 -13.97 -3.49 1.36
C LEU A 12 -13.15 -3.17 0.10
N TYR A 13 -11.81 -3.17 0.20
CA TYR A 13 -10.90 -2.96 -0.92
C TYR A 13 -11.14 -4.00 -2.02
N LYS A 14 -11.16 -5.29 -1.68
CA LYS A 14 -11.43 -6.41 -2.60
C LYS A 14 -12.80 -6.26 -3.28
N SER A 15 -13.85 -5.97 -2.51
CA SER A 15 -15.19 -5.77 -3.05
C SER A 15 -15.23 -4.62 -4.06
N ARG A 16 -14.56 -3.50 -3.77
CA ARG A 16 -14.46 -2.36 -4.69
C ARG A 16 -13.68 -2.71 -5.94
N TYR A 17 -12.55 -3.39 -5.79
CA TYR A 17 -11.70 -3.85 -6.89
C TYR A 17 -12.50 -4.74 -7.84
N LEU A 18 -13.15 -5.79 -7.33
CA LEU A 18 -13.96 -6.72 -8.14
C LEU A 18 -15.11 -6.00 -8.84
N ARG A 19 -15.80 -5.09 -8.15
CA ARG A 19 -16.90 -4.32 -8.73
C ARG A 19 -16.46 -3.43 -9.89
N ILE A 20 -15.27 -2.81 -9.80
CA ILE A 20 -14.71 -2.02 -10.90
C ILE A 20 -14.39 -2.95 -12.07
N PHE A 21 -13.79 -4.09 -11.77
CA PHE A 21 -13.46 -5.10 -12.76
C PHE A 21 -14.68 -5.58 -13.54
N GLU A 22 -15.76 -5.90 -12.83
CA GLU A 22 -17.02 -6.37 -13.43
C GLU A 22 -17.75 -5.30 -14.24
N LYS A 23 -17.72 -4.03 -13.80
CA LYS A 23 -18.58 -2.98 -14.35
C LYS A 23 -17.91 -2.07 -15.36
N ILE A 24 -16.62 -1.80 -15.20
CA ILE A 24 -15.92 -0.77 -15.96
C ILE A 24 -14.76 -1.34 -16.76
N TYR A 25 -14.17 -2.42 -16.28
CA TYR A 25 -12.93 -2.94 -16.81
C TYR A 25 -13.12 -4.22 -17.62
N PRO A 26 -13.32 -4.12 -18.91
CA PRO A 26 -13.51 -5.30 -19.75
C PRO A 26 -12.58 -5.34 -20.92
N ALA A 27 -11.46 -4.65 -20.91
CA ALA A 27 -10.61 -4.68 -22.10
C ALA A 27 -10.02 -6.07 -22.25
N ARG A 28 -10.49 -6.83 -23.20
CA ARG A 28 -9.80 -8.02 -23.68
C ARG A 28 -8.35 -7.64 -23.96
N ASN A 29 -7.40 -8.38 -23.38
CA ASN A 29 -5.95 -8.12 -23.47
C ASN A 29 -5.46 -6.89 -22.68
N SER A 30 -6.20 -6.46 -21.69
CA SER A 30 -5.71 -5.41 -20.83
C SER A 30 -4.54 -5.88 -19.96
N THR A 31 -3.73 -4.93 -19.55
CA THR A 31 -2.49 -5.18 -18.81
C THR A 31 -2.64 -5.05 -17.29
N GLY A 32 -3.84 -5.16 -16.75
CA GLY A 32 -4.13 -5.01 -15.32
C GLY A 32 -4.55 -3.59 -14.92
N PHE A 33 -4.86 -3.42 -13.65
CA PHE A 33 -5.19 -2.11 -13.10
C PHE A 33 -3.97 -1.18 -13.13
N PRO A 34 -4.13 0.10 -13.46
CA PRO A 34 -3.11 1.10 -13.18
C PRO A 34 -2.79 1.14 -11.68
N GLU A 35 -1.52 1.28 -11.33
CA GLU A 35 -1.03 1.32 -9.94
C GLU A 35 -1.81 2.35 -9.10
N ARG A 36 -2.08 3.51 -9.67
CA ARG A 36 -2.91 4.55 -9.04
C ARG A 36 -4.31 4.08 -8.65
N ASN A 37 -4.93 3.18 -9.39
CA ASN A 37 -6.25 2.65 -9.03
C ASN A 37 -6.19 1.73 -7.81
N LEU A 38 -5.07 1.07 -7.56
CA LEU A 38 -4.87 0.26 -6.36
C LEU A 38 -4.83 1.16 -5.12
N SER A 39 -3.97 2.17 -5.13
CA SER A 39 -3.84 3.12 -4.02
C SER A 39 -5.15 3.89 -3.75
N VAL A 40 -5.84 4.36 -4.78
CA VAL A 40 -7.14 5.02 -4.65
C VAL A 40 -8.21 4.10 -4.06
N ASN A 41 -8.27 2.83 -4.48
CA ASN A 41 -9.27 1.91 -3.95
C ASN A 41 -9.00 1.51 -2.50
N PHE A 42 -7.73 1.33 -2.12
CA PHE A 42 -7.35 1.10 -0.74
C PHE A 42 -7.74 2.30 0.14
N THR A 43 -7.36 3.50 -0.27
CA THR A 43 -7.70 4.73 0.44
C THR A 43 -9.21 4.87 0.66
N LYS A 44 -10.01 4.66 -0.38
CA LYS A 44 -11.47 4.72 -0.28
C LYS A 44 -12.05 3.62 0.60
N ALA A 45 -11.46 2.43 0.63
CA ALA A 45 -11.90 1.37 1.54
C ALA A 45 -11.61 1.74 3.00
N TYR A 46 -10.43 2.30 3.27
CA TYR A 46 -10.05 2.80 4.57
C TYR A 46 -10.98 3.92 5.05
N GLU A 47 -11.18 4.95 4.24
CA GLU A 47 -12.08 6.07 4.53
C GLU A 47 -13.54 5.62 4.75
N THR A 48 -13.98 4.59 4.01
CA THR A 48 -15.32 4.01 4.18
C THR A 48 -15.45 3.31 5.52
N TYR A 49 -14.44 2.53 5.91
CA TYR A 49 -14.43 1.84 7.20
C TYR A 49 -14.41 2.83 8.37
N TYR A 50 -13.58 3.86 8.28
CA TYR A 50 -13.42 4.90 9.28
C TYR A 50 -14.23 6.18 8.96
N SER A 51 -15.45 6.02 8.44
CA SER A 51 -16.28 7.14 7.97
C SER A 51 -16.63 8.21 9.04
N ASN A 52 -16.50 7.87 10.33
CA ASN A 52 -16.73 8.78 11.45
C ASN A 52 -15.42 9.30 12.08
N CYS A 53 -14.28 9.03 11.46
CA CYS A 53 -12.97 9.47 11.93
C CYS A 53 -12.43 10.63 11.10
N ASP A 54 -11.52 11.38 11.69
CA ASP A 54 -10.76 12.41 10.98
C ASP A 54 -9.63 11.73 10.17
N VAL A 55 -9.95 11.41 8.91
CA VAL A 55 -9.03 10.76 7.97
C VAL A 55 -8.68 11.72 6.84
N ILE A 56 -7.40 11.91 6.61
CA ILE A 56 -6.86 12.70 5.50
C ILE A 56 -6.03 11.79 4.60
N SER A 57 -6.27 11.89 3.30
CA SER A 57 -5.53 11.13 2.29
C SER A 57 -4.86 12.07 1.29
N TRP A 58 -3.64 11.75 0.92
CA TRP A 58 -2.87 12.48 -0.10
C TRP A 58 -2.25 11.50 -1.08
N PHE A 59 -2.33 11.80 -2.37
CA PHE A 59 -1.77 10.98 -3.44
C PHE A 59 -0.56 11.65 -4.05
N GLU A 60 0.39 10.83 -4.55
CA GLU A 60 1.62 11.31 -5.18
C GLU A 60 2.39 12.27 -4.25
N LEU A 61 2.54 11.87 -2.99
CA LEU A 61 3.27 12.69 -2.03
C LEU A 61 4.77 12.66 -2.35
N GLN A 62 5.31 13.82 -2.70
CA GLN A 62 6.73 13.98 -3.01
C GLN A 62 7.53 14.27 -1.74
N PHE A 63 8.69 13.65 -1.61
CA PHE A 63 9.62 13.84 -0.49
C PHE A 63 10.99 14.29 -0.98
N GLY A 64 11.63 15.12 -0.12
CA GLY A 64 13.00 15.61 -0.32
C GLY A 64 13.13 16.70 -1.39
N GLU A 65 14.12 17.58 -1.22
CA GLU A 65 14.41 18.64 -2.20
C GLU A 65 15.08 18.10 -3.47
N ASN A 66 15.77 16.96 -3.38
CA ASN A 66 16.60 16.41 -4.47
C ASN A 66 16.20 15.01 -4.93
N ASP A 67 15.32 14.33 -4.22
CA ASP A 67 14.89 12.98 -4.57
C ASP A 67 13.48 13.03 -5.14
N ASN A 68 13.33 12.64 -6.39
CA ASN A 68 12.03 12.47 -7.07
C ASN A 68 11.26 11.25 -6.51
N TYR A 69 11.24 11.09 -5.18
CA TYR A 69 10.49 10.04 -4.55
C TYR A 69 9.06 10.48 -4.33
N HIS A 70 8.16 9.69 -4.86
CA HIS A 70 6.72 9.85 -4.66
C HIS A 70 6.20 8.60 -3.97
N LEU A 71 5.43 8.75 -2.91
CA LEU A 71 4.54 7.70 -2.44
C LEU A 71 3.24 7.77 -3.22
N ASP A 72 2.72 6.64 -3.63
CA ASP A 72 1.45 6.57 -4.35
C ASP A 72 0.28 7.12 -3.52
N ALA A 73 0.29 6.86 -2.21
CA ALA A 73 -0.63 7.52 -1.28
C ALA A 73 -0.10 7.55 0.16
N VAL A 74 -0.61 8.52 0.92
CA VAL A 74 -0.53 8.56 2.38
C VAL A 74 -1.96 8.65 2.91
N VAL A 75 -2.27 7.83 3.92
CA VAL A 75 -3.57 7.85 4.60
C VAL A 75 -3.31 8.06 6.09
N ALA A 76 -3.72 9.21 6.61
CA ALA A 76 -3.52 9.62 7.99
C ALA A 76 -4.85 9.64 8.74
N ASN A 77 -4.97 8.85 9.79
CA ASN A 77 -6.12 8.84 10.68
C ASN A 77 -5.76 9.54 11.99
N TYR A 78 -6.21 10.77 12.14
CA TYR A 78 -5.94 11.59 13.31
C TYR A 78 -6.76 11.18 14.53
N THR A 79 -7.84 10.42 14.35
CA THR A 79 -8.63 9.87 15.45
C THR A 79 -7.95 8.66 16.09
N THR A 80 -7.50 7.68 15.28
CA THR A 80 -6.83 6.47 15.79
C THR A 80 -5.32 6.66 15.99
N LYS A 81 -4.77 7.78 15.51
CA LYS A 81 -3.32 8.06 15.53
C LYS A 81 -2.50 7.02 14.77
N GLU A 82 -2.99 6.66 13.59
CA GLU A 82 -2.35 5.72 12.68
C GLU A 82 -2.10 6.38 11.32
N ILE A 83 -0.98 6.07 10.70
CA ILE A 83 -0.65 6.55 9.35
C ILE A 83 -0.16 5.40 8.48
N PHE A 84 -0.58 5.40 7.22
CA PHE A 84 -0.23 4.43 6.20
C PHE A 84 0.55 5.09 5.08
N LEU A 85 1.72 4.55 4.80
CA LEU A 85 2.59 4.91 3.68
C LEU A 85 2.39 3.85 2.59
N VAL A 86 1.76 4.22 1.49
CA VAL A 86 1.23 3.27 0.50
C VAL A 86 2.02 3.35 -0.80
N GLU A 87 2.50 2.20 -1.25
CA GLU A 87 3.04 1.96 -2.58
C GLU A 87 2.19 0.93 -3.31
N ALA A 88 1.98 1.11 -4.60
CA ALA A 88 1.22 0.20 -5.43
C ALA A 88 2.06 -0.29 -6.61
N LYS A 89 1.98 -1.58 -6.90
CA LYS A 89 2.71 -2.19 -8.01
C LYS A 89 1.79 -3.08 -8.85
N ARG A 90 1.84 -2.89 -10.14
CA ARG A 90 1.26 -3.83 -11.09
C ARG A 90 2.21 -5.00 -11.31
N PHE A 91 1.78 -6.18 -10.91
CA PHE A 91 2.64 -7.36 -10.86
C PHE A 91 2.63 -8.15 -12.19
N SER A 92 3.08 -7.52 -13.28
CA SER A 92 3.11 -8.13 -14.61
C SER A 92 4.32 -9.04 -14.86
N ASN A 93 5.42 -8.83 -14.12
CA ASN A 93 6.64 -9.65 -14.20
C ASN A 93 7.15 -9.94 -12.78
N PRO A 94 6.82 -11.12 -12.19
CA PRO A 94 7.16 -11.43 -10.81
C PRO A 94 8.64 -11.32 -10.46
N ALA A 95 9.53 -11.78 -11.34
CA ALA A 95 10.97 -11.79 -11.06
C ALA A 95 11.56 -10.38 -10.92
N LYS A 96 11.12 -9.45 -11.76
CA LYS A 96 11.55 -8.05 -11.71
C LYS A 96 10.85 -7.30 -10.57
N LYS A 97 9.54 -7.49 -10.45
CA LYS A 97 8.71 -6.75 -9.49
C LYS A 97 9.01 -7.08 -8.03
N LYS A 98 9.49 -8.29 -7.73
CA LYS A 98 9.91 -8.62 -6.36
C LYS A 98 11.09 -7.75 -5.88
N GLU A 99 12.03 -7.42 -6.76
CA GLU A 99 13.13 -6.52 -6.39
C GLU A 99 12.63 -5.08 -6.22
N GLU A 100 11.73 -4.62 -7.10
CA GLU A 100 11.08 -3.32 -6.96
C GLU A 100 10.30 -3.21 -5.63
N ILE A 101 9.57 -4.26 -5.22
CA ILE A 101 8.89 -4.29 -3.91
C ILE A 101 9.88 -4.17 -2.74
N LYS A 102 11.04 -4.85 -2.83
CA LYS A 102 12.08 -4.69 -1.79
C LYS A 102 12.59 -3.26 -1.71
N GLU A 103 12.83 -2.64 -2.87
CA GLU A 103 13.28 -1.26 -2.95
C GLU A 103 12.23 -0.31 -2.35
N ASP A 104 10.94 -0.55 -2.63
CA ASP A 104 9.84 0.24 -2.07
C ASP A 104 9.77 0.10 -0.54
N ILE A 105 9.91 -1.11 -0.01
CA ILE A 105 9.93 -1.34 1.44
C ILE A 105 11.12 -0.61 2.08
N VAL A 106 12.32 -0.72 1.50
CA VAL A 106 13.50 0.00 1.99
C VAL A 106 13.28 1.51 1.93
N ARG A 107 12.64 1.98 0.86
CA ARG A 107 12.31 3.40 0.67
C ARG A 107 11.32 3.90 1.71
N ILE A 108 10.28 3.14 2.02
CA ILE A 108 9.31 3.50 3.07
C ILE A 108 9.99 3.61 4.44
N HIS A 109 10.88 2.67 4.78
CA HIS A 109 11.63 2.74 6.03
C HIS A 109 12.56 3.97 6.08
N LYS A 110 13.30 4.22 4.99
CA LYS A 110 14.18 5.39 4.88
C LYS A 110 13.39 6.69 5.00
N LEU A 111 12.24 6.74 4.33
CA LEU A 111 11.35 7.88 4.37
C LEU A 111 10.85 8.18 5.78
N LYS A 112 10.44 7.17 6.55
CA LYS A 112 10.07 7.36 7.95
C LYS A 112 11.21 8.00 8.74
N GLU A 113 12.44 7.52 8.56
CA GLU A 113 13.60 8.09 9.24
C GLU A 113 13.86 9.55 8.84
N GLU A 114 13.68 9.88 7.58
CA GLU A 114 13.82 11.25 7.05
C GLU A 114 12.70 12.15 7.60
N LEU A 115 11.45 11.74 7.51
CA LEU A 115 10.31 12.50 8.04
C LEU A 115 10.39 12.74 9.55
N LEU A 116 10.95 11.79 10.31
CA LEU A 116 11.18 11.98 11.75
C LEU A 116 12.31 12.98 12.05
N LYS A 117 13.24 13.15 11.13
CA LYS A 117 14.35 14.12 11.25
C LYS A 117 13.96 15.52 10.76
N GLU A 118 13.17 15.57 9.69
CA GLU A 118 12.81 16.79 8.96
C GLU A 118 11.62 17.56 9.56
N CYS A 119 11.34 17.42 10.86
CA CYS A 119 10.29 18.24 11.51
C CYS A 119 10.44 19.76 11.28
N ASP A 120 11.54 20.20 10.68
CA ASP A 120 11.83 21.59 10.36
C ASP A 120 11.79 21.93 8.86
N CYS A 121 11.49 21.01 7.94
CA CYS A 121 11.54 21.26 6.50
C CYS A 121 10.16 21.52 5.86
N ASN A 122 10.14 22.54 5.02
CA ASN A 122 8.98 23.23 4.46
C ASN A 122 8.14 22.49 3.41
N SER A 123 8.44 21.26 3.02
CA SER A 123 7.84 20.64 1.85
C SER A 123 6.71 19.63 2.13
N ALA A 124 6.74 18.89 3.22
CA ALA A 124 5.62 18.05 3.63
C ALA A 124 5.37 18.21 5.14
N ARG A 125 4.25 18.84 5.49
CA ARG A 125 3.88 19.10 6.88
C ARG A 125 3.19 17.90 7.54
N ILE A 126 3.75 16.70 7.38
CA ILE A 126 3.28 15.52 8.13
C ILE A 126 4.19 15.35 9.33
N ASP A 127 3.71 15.73 10.49
CA ASP A 127 4.40 15.43 11.75
C ASP A 127 4.12 13.97 12.15
N LEU A 128 5.03 13.07 11.81
CA LEU A 128 4.90 11.64 12.15
C LEU A 128 4.86 11.37 13.66
N LYS A 129 5.33 12.32 14.49
CA LYS A 129 5.27 12.21 15.95
C LYS A 129 3.84 12.27 16.49
N MET A 130 2.89 12.74 15.68
CA MET A 130 1.47 12.76 16.04
C MET A 130 0.82 11.36 15.96
N PHE A 131 1.48 10.39 15.34
CA PHE A 131 0.95 9.05 15.14
C PHE A 131 1.62 8.04 16.06
N ASN A 132 0.81 7.17 16.66
CA ASN A 132 1.28 6.09 17.51
C ASN A 132 1.76 4.88 16.69
N SER A 133 1.26 4.75 15.48
CA SER A 133 1.58 3.64 14.58
C SER A 133 1.78 4.13 13.15
N ILE A 134 2.87 3.69 12.55
CA ILE A 134 3.22 3.97 11.15
C ILE A 134 3.27 2.64 10.42
N TYR A 135 2.45 2.49 9.39
CA TYR A 135 2.35 1.27 8.58
C TYR A 135 2.86 1.50 7.18
N GLY A 136 3.69 0.61 6.68
CA GLY A 136 3.98 0.47 5.26
C GLY A 136 2.94 -0.44 4.60
N VAL A 137 2.45 -0.07 3.44
CA VAL A 137 1.50 -0.85 2.64
C VAL A 137 2.03 -0.97 1.24
N VAL A 138 2.22 -2.20 0.77
CA VAL A 138 2.51 -2.48 -0.63
C VAL A 138 1.33 -3.23 -1.24
N LEU A 139 0.68 -2.62 -2.20
CA LEU A 139 -0.44 -3.19 -2.93
C LEU A 139 0.09 -3.76 -4.26
N ALA A 140 0.07 -5.08 -4.40
CA ALA A 140 0.55 -5.75 -5.61
C ALA A 140 -0.60 -6.40 -6.36
N ASP A 141 -0.92 -5.91 -7.56
CA ASP A 141 -1.91 -6.53 -8.43
C ASP A 141 -1.31 -7.75 -9.13
N LEU A 142 -1.71 -8.95 -8.70
CA LEU A 142 -1.26 -10.24 -9.23
C LEU A 142 -1.95 -10.56 -10.56
N TRP A 143 -1.67 -9.77 -11.56
CA TRP A 143 -2.22 -9.97 -12.89
C TRP A 143 -1.48 -11.08 -13.66
N THR A 144 -1.70 -12.32 -13.27
CA THR A 144 -1.16 -13.48 -13.97
C THR A 144 -2.08 -14.70 -13.84
N GLU A 145 -2.35 -15.36 -14.96
CA GLU A 145 -3.05 -16.64 -14.99
C GLU A 145 -2.10 -17.82 -14.76
N ASN A 146 -0.80 -17.57 -14.66
CA ASN A 146 0.22 -18.59 -14.53
C ASN A 146 0.42 -18.96 -13.06
N ASP A 147 -0.06 -20.13 -12.67
CA ASP A 147 0.01 -20.63 -11.28
C ASP A 147 1.45 -20.74 -10.76
N THR A 148 2.40 -21.16 -11.59
CA THR A 148 3.83 -21.23 -11.20
C THR A 148 4.36 -19.85 -10.79
N LYS A 149 3.96 -18.78 -11.49
CA LYS A 149 4.36 -17.42 -11.12
C LYS A 149 3.70 -16.94 -9.83
N LYS A 150 2.44 -17.35 -9.57
CA LYS A 150 1.77 -17.10 -8.30
C LYS A 150 2.48 -17.82 -7.15
N GLU A 151 2.81 -19.10 -7.32
CA GLU A 151 3.53 -19.89 -6.32
C GLU A 151 4.90 -19.28 -5.99
N ILE A 152 5.69 -18.88 -6.99
CA ILE A 152 6.99 -18.22 -6.77
C ILE A 152 6.84 -16.96 -5.94
N LEU A 153 5.81 -16.15 -6.22
CA LEU A 153 5.56 -14.94 -5.47
C LEU A 153 5.11 -15.25 -4.05
N THR A 154 4.15 -16.15 -3.88
CA THR A 154 3.65 -16.56 -2.57
C THR A 154 4.79 -17.07 -1.70
N GLN A 155 5.62 -17.99 -2.21
CA GLN A 155 6.80 -18.49 -1.49
C GLN A 155 7.79 -17.38 -1.13
N TYR A 156 8.02 -16.43 -2.03
CA TYR A 156 8.89 -15.30 -1.76
C TYR A 156 8.37 -14.42 -0.64
N LEU A 157 7.08 -14.13 -0.65
CA LEU A 157 6.42 -13.30 0.35
C LEU A 157 6.36 -14.01 1.71
N ASP A 158 5.99 -15.28 1.74
CA ASP A 158 5.98 -16.10 2.94
C ASP A 158 7.37 -16.14 3.61
N ASN A 159 8.41 -16.37 2.83
CA ASN A 159 9.76 -16.48 3.36
C ASN A 159 10.36 -15.16 3.86
N ASN A 160 9.96 -14.04 3.27
CA ASN A 160 10.59 -12.75 3.56
C ASN A 160 9.75 -11.83 4.43
N PHE A 161 8.43 -12.01 4.45
CA PHE A 161 7.51 -11.06 5.10
C PHE A 161 6.64 -11.68 6.19
N VAL A 162 6.08 -12.85 6.00
CA VAL A 162 5.23 -13.51 7.03
C VAL A 162 6.02 -13.77 8.32
N GLN A 163 7.29 -14.16 8.21
CA GLN A 163 8.17 -14.37 9.36
C GLN A 163 8.46 -13.10 10.17
N LYS A 164 8.17 -11.92 9.61
CA LYS A 164 8.34 -10.63 10.28
C LYS A 164 7.03 -10.06 10.82
N GLY A 165 6.00 -10.86 10.94
CA GLY A 165 4.68 -10.42 11.41
C GLY A 165 3.89 -9.63 10.37
N LEU A 166 4.23 -9.77 9.11
CA LEU A 166 3.53 -9.15 8.01
C LEU A 166 2.34 -10.01 7.60
N LYS A 167 1.23 -9.37 7.26
CA LYS A 167 0.08 -10.05 6.72
C LYS A 167 0.09 -10.01 5.21
N TRP A 168 -0.14 -11.14 4.64
CA TRP A 168 -0.30 -11.38 3.23
C TRP A 168 -1.72 -11.86 2.94
N ASN A 169 -2.37 -11.28 1.94
CA ASN A 169 -3.64 -11.76 1.42
C ASN A 169 -3.40 -12.37 0.03
N ASP A 170 -3.57 -13.69 -0.08
CA ASP A 170 -3.27 -14.46 -1.30
C ASP A 170 -4.08 -14.03 -2.53
N ASP A 171 -5.25 -13.43 -2.31
CA ASP A 171 -6.18 -13.14 -3.40
C ASP A 171 -5.80 -11.89 -4.22
N LEU A 172 -5.22 -10.87 -3.58
CA LEU A 172 -4.96 -9.56 -4.20
C LEU A 172 -3.52 -9.06 -4.07
N GLY A 173 -2.69 -9.74 -3.27
CA GLY A 173 -1.28 -9.37 -3.12
C GLY A 173 -1.04 -8.09 -2.33
N GLU A 174 -1.49 -8.06 -1.06
CA GLU A 174 -1.24 -6.92 -0.18
C GLU A 174 -0.25 -7.26 0.90
N ILE A 175 0.69 -6.37 1.17
CA ILE A 175 1.64 -6.46 2.27
C ILE A 175 1.44 -5.26 3.17
N ILE A 176 1.17 -5.51 4.45
CA ILE A 176 1.18 -4.47 5.48
C ILE A 176 2.19 -4.82 6.54
N TYR A 177 2.99 -3.86 6.91
CA TYR A 177 4.01 -4.03 7.94
C TYR A 177 4.12 -2.77 8.81
N ASN A 178 4.55 -2.97 10.04
CA ASN A 178 4.87 -1.86 10.93
C ASN A 178 6.25 -1.30 10.58
N VAL A 179 6.32 -0.02 10.34
CA VAL A 179 7.54 0.68 9.93
C VAL A 179 8.30 1.22 11.13
#